data_91171b0871bb7b0c27701e483b0cdad0
#
_entry.id   91171b0871bb7b0c27701e483b0cdad0
#
_cell.length_a   1.000
_cell.length_b   1.000
_cell.length_c   1.000
_cell.angle_alpha   90.00
_cell.angle_beta   90.00
_cell.angle_gamma   90.00
#
_symmetry.space_group_name_H-M   'P 1'
#
loop_
_entity.id
_entity.type
_entity.pdbx_description
1 polymer ?
#
loop_
_entity_poly.entity_id
_entity_poly.type
_entity_poly.pdbx_seq_one_letter_code
_entity_poly.pdbx_strand_id
1 'polypeptide(L)'
;MIYLWVGVAGFIGAAMRYGVGAAFYNADAFFPFSTLSANLIGSFLLAWFTIGLVQHRQLPESLKTAIGTGLIGSFTTFSTLSVETVMLFERGSTAAGVLYVLLSISGGLFTANLGYALGGRKKTE
;
A
#
# COMPACT_ATOMS: atom_id res chain seq x y z
N MET A 1 -13.45 20.81 6.34
CA MET A 1 -13.21 19.73 7.35
C MET A 1 -12.63 18.47 6.72
N ILE A 2 -13.14 18.01 5.56
CA ILE A 2 -12.62 16.78 4.90
C ILE A 2 -11.12 16.86 4.58
N TYR A 3 -10.64 18.00 4.10
CA TYR A 3 -9.21 18.20 3.78
C TYR A 3 -8.30 18.07 5.00
N LEU A 4 -8.75 18.53 6.16
CA LEU A 4 -8.01 18.38 7.42
C LEU A 4 -7.88 16.90 7.80
N TRP A 5 -8.98 16.15 7.72
CA TRP A 5 -8.98 14.71 8.02
C TRP A 5 -8.10 13.92 7.06
N VAL A 6 -8.16 14.24 5.77
CA VAL A 6 -7.28 13.63 4.75
C VAL A 6 -5.82 13.97 5.01
N GLY A 7 -5.52 15.22 5.37
CA GLY A 7 -4.15 15.66 5.69
C GLY A 7 -3.57 14.95 6.91
N VAL A 8 -4.33 14.89 8.01
CA VAL A 8 -3.90 14.18 9.23
C VAL A 8 -3.73 12.69 8.98
N ALA A 9 -4.69 12.06 8.31
CA ALA A 9 -4.62 10.65 7.96
C ALA A 9 -3.44 10.36 7.00
N GLY A 10 -3.20 11.26 6.05
CA GLY A 10 -2.07 11.19 5.13
C GLY A 10 -0.72 11.29 5.84
N PHE A 11 -0.59 12.19 6.81
CA PHE A 11 0.60 12.27 7.66
C PHE A 11 0.85 10.95 8.41
N ILE A 12 -0.18 10.37 9.01
CA ILE A 12 -0.08 9.10 9.71
C ILE A 12 0.34 7.98 8.73
N GLY A 13 -0.29 7.90 7.55
CA GLY A 13 0.06 6.91 6.53
C GLY A 13 1.52 7.00 6.06
N ALA A 14 2.01 8.23 5.83
CA ALA A 14 3.40 8.48 5.47
C ALA A 14 4.37 8.11 6.61
N ALA A 15 4.02 8.43 7.85
CA ALA A 15 4.81 8.05 9.03
C ALA A 15 4.88 6.51 9.20
N MET A 16 3.77 5.81 9.00
CA MET A 16 3.73 4.35 9.03
C MET A 16 4.61 3.75 7.92
N ARG A 17 4.56 4.28 6.71
CA ARG A 17 5.42 3.86 5.61
C ARG A 17 6.90 4.07 5.94
N TYR A 18 7.25 5.22 6.52
CA TYR A 18 8.61 5.47 6.99
C TYR A 18 9.03 4.47 8.07
N GLY A 19 8.15 4.15 9.01
CA GLY A 19 8.38 3.14 10.04
C GLY A 19 8.64 1.75 9.48
N VAL A 20 7.86 1.32 8.48
CA VAL A 20 8.11 0.07 7.75
C VAL A 20 9.47 0.12 7.05
N GLY A 21 9.79 1.23 6.40
CA GLY A 21 11.10 1.45 5.77
C GLY A 21 12.24 1.29 6.76
N ALA A 22 12.14 1.91 7.92
CA ALA A 22 13.16 1.85 8.97
C ALA A 22 13.28 0.44 9.60
N ALA A 23 12.15 -0.25 9.81
CA ALA A 23 12.11 -1.59 10.41
C ALA A 23 12.73 -2.66 9.49
N PHE A 24 12.52 -2.54 8.17
CA PHE A 24 13.09 -3.45 7.17
C PHE A 24 14.35 -2.90 6.51
N TYR A 25 14.93 -1.81 7.06
CA TYR A 25 16.18 -1.27 6.55
C TYR A 25 17.30 -2.28 6.76
N ASN A 26 17.93 -2.64 5.66
CA ASN A 26 19.18 -3.41 5.65
C ASN A 26 20.13 -2.73 4.67
N ALA A 27 21.25 -2.22 5.16
CA ALA A 27 22.23 -1.54 4.34
C ALA A 27 22.81 -2.44 3.22
N ASP A 28 22.80 -3.75 3.44
CA ASP A 28 23.27 -4.76 2.48
C ASP A 28 22.15 -5.30 1.58
N ALA A 29 20.92 -4.84 1.77
CA ALA A 29 19.79 -5.31 0.98
C ALA A 29 19.90 -4.82 -0.47
N PHE A 30 20.02 -5.77 -1.37
CA PHE A 30 20.06 -5.52 -2.80
C PHE A 30 18.67 -5.22 -3.38
N PHE A 31 17.62 -5.84 -2.82
CA PHE A 31 16.25 -5.78 -3.31
C PHE A 31 15.36 -4.94 -2.37
N PRO A 32 14.46 -4.07 -2.90
CA PRO A 32 13.66 -3.14 -2.09
C PRO A 32 12.43 -3.81 -1.45
N PHE A 33 12.64 -4.75 -0.53
CA PHE A 33 11.55 -5.47 0.15
C PHE A 33 10.64 -4.57 0.97
N SER A 34 11.16 -3.50 1.54
CA SER A 34 10.40 -2.56 2.37
C SER A 34 9.27 -1.90 1.58
N THR A 35 9.58 -1.33 0.42
CA THR A 35 8.60 -0.68 -0.45
C THR A 35 7.62 -1.70 -1.03
N LEU A 36 8.11 -2.87 -1.45
CA LEU A 36 7.25 -3.96 -1.93
C LEU A 36 6.24 -4.36 -0.85
N SER A 37 6.70 -4.61 0.38
CA SER A 37 5.84 -5.00 1.51
C SER A 37 4.79 -3.93 1.82
N ALA A 38 5.18 -2.65 1.88
CA ALA A 38 4.26 -1.56 2.13
C ALA A 38 3.16 -1.48 1.05
N ASN A 39 3.53 -1.61 -0.22
CA ASN A 39 2.58 -1.57 -1.33
C ASN A 39 1.64 -2.79 -1.35
N LEU A 40 2.14 -3.99 -1.05
CA LEU A 40 1.31 -5.20 -0.96
C LEU A 40 0.32 -5.13 0.22
N ILE A 41 0.78 -4.71 1.39
CA ILE A 41 -0.07 -4.51 2.57
C ILE A 41 -1.12 -3.43 2.29
N GLY A 42 -0.73 -2.32 1.69
CA GLY A 42 -1.63 -1.23 1.33
C GLY A 42 -2.69 -1.65 0.32
N SER A 43 -2.34 -2.44 -0.69
CA SER A 43 -3.27 -2.99 -1.68
C SER A 43 -4.32 -3.91 -1.03
N PHE A 44 -3.88 -4.76 -0.11
CA PHE A 44 -4.79 -5.59 0.69
C PHE A 44 -5.74 -4.74 1.54
N LEU A 45 -5.18 -3.81 2.32
CA LEU A 45 -5.96 -2.98 3.23
C LEU A 45 -6.97 -2.11 2.50
N LEU A 46 -6.61 -1.54 1.35
CA LEU A 46 -7.52 -0.71 0.57
C LEU A 46 -8.71 -1.52 0.04
N ALA A 47 -8.44 -2.69 -0.52
CA ALA A 47 -9.49 -3.57 -1.03
C ALA A 47 -10.41 -4.08 0.10
N TRP A 48 -9.81 -4.52 1.20
CA TRP A 48 -10.54 -4.98 2.38
C TRP A 48 -11.38 -3.86 3.00
N PHE A 49 -10.82 -2.66 3.15
CA PHE A 49 -11.52 -1.50 3.67
C PHE A 49 -12.69 -1.09 2.78
N THR A 50 -12.47 -1.03 1.46
CA THR A 50 -13.51 -0.62 0.51
C THR A 50 -14.69 -1.56 0.53
N ILE A 51 -14.45 -2.87 0.51
CA ILE A 51 -15.53 -3.87 0.48
C ILE A 51 -16.11 -4.12 1.87
N GLY A 52 -15.25 -4.29 2.87
CA GLY A 52 -15.68 -4.70 4.20
C GLY A 52 -16.34 -3.58 5.02
N LEU A 53 -15.76 -2.38 4.97
CA LEU A 53 -16.22 -1.27 5.81
C LEU A 53 -17.08 -0.25 5.05
N VAL A 54 -16.66 0.11 3.83
CA VAL A 54 -17.38 1.15 3.07
C VAL A 54 -18.75 0.64 2.57
N GLN A 55 -18.82 -0.60 2.08
CA GLN A 55 -20.05 -1.17 1.56
C GLN A 55 -21.00 -1.67 2.66
N HIS A 56 -20.49 -2.16 3.78
CA HIS A 56 -21.30 -2.77 4.83
C HIS A 56 -21.59 -1.86 6.02
N ARG A 57 -20.95 -0.70 6.11
CA ARG A 57 -21.20 0.27 7.19
C ARG A 57 -21.45 1.65 6.61
N GLN A 58 -22.43 2.36 7.20
CA GLN A 58 -22.71 3.76 6.86
C GLN A 58 -21.66 4.66 7.53
N LEU A 59 -20.45 4.69 6.97
CA LEU A 59 -19.42 5.60 7.43
C LEU A 59 -19.61 6.98 6.78
N PRO A 60 -19.33 8.07 7.49
CA PRO A 60 -19.28 9.41 6.89
C PRO A 60 -18.29 9.46 5.72
N GLU A 61 -18.62 10.19 4.65
CA GLU A 61 -17.73 10.33 3.47
C GLU A 61 -16.36 10.90 3.83
N SER A 62 -16.29 11.83 4.80
CA SER A 62 -15.03 12.38 5.30
C SER A 62 -14.10 11.30 5.88
N LEU A 63 -14.67 10.33 6.59
CA LEU A 63 -13.91 9.23 7.18
C LEU A 63 -13.46 8.20 6.13
N LYS A 64 -14.33 7.88 5.17
CA LYS A 64 -13.98 7.00 4.04
C LYS A 64 -12.80 7.58 3.25
N THR A 65 -12.89 8.87 2.92
CA THR A 65 -11.84 9.56 2.16
C THR A 65 -10.56 9.71 2.97
N ALA A 66 -10.65 10.03 4.26
CA ALA A 66 -9.48 10.14 5.13
C ALA A 66 -8.72 8.80 5.23
N ILE A 67 -9.42 7.69 5.40
CA ILE A 67 -8.77 6.38 5.52
C ILE A 67 -8.29 5.88 4.16
N GLY A 68 -9.14 5.87 3.15
CA GLY A 68 -8.79 5.33 1.82
C GLY A 68 -7.73 6.17 1.12
N THR A 69 -8.00 7.44 0.91
CA THR A 69 -7.11 8.35 0.17
C THR A 69 -6.00 8.90 1.05
N GLY A 70 -6.32 9.33 2.26
CA GLY A 70 -5.33 9.90 3.19
C GLY A 70 -4.38 8.82 3.71
N LEU A 71 -4.86 7.96 4.59
CA LEU A 71 -4.03 6.98 5.31
C LEU A 71 -3.40 5.96 4.35
N ILE A 72 -4.22 5.17 3.65
CA ILE A 72 -3.74 4.07 2.82
C ILE A 72 -3.04 4.61 1.57
N GLY A 73 -3.58 5.67 0.96
CA GLY A 73 -2.96 6.31 -0.20
C GLY A 73 -1.58 6.89 0.07
N SER A 74 -1.33 7.41 1.28
CA SER A 74 0.01 7.90 1.69
C SER A 74 0.93 6.80 2.21
N PHE A 75 0.37 5.69 2.68
CA PHE A 75 1.15 4.51 3.09
C PHE A 75 1.78 3.80 1.89
N THR A 76 1.07 3.69 0.77
CA THR A 76 1.57 3.15 -0.49
C THR A 76 2.35 4.19 -1.30
N THR A 77 3.20 3.75 -2.23
CA THR A 77 3.99 4.68 -3.04
C THR A 77 4.33 4.09 -4.42
N PHE A 78 4.04 4.86 -5.46
CA PHE A 78 4.48 4.58 -6.82
C PHE A 78 5.82 5.27 -7.14
N SER A 79 6.06 6.46 -6.60
CA SER A 79 7.28 7.22 -6.87
C SER A 79 8.53 6.51 -6.36
N THR A 80 8.48 5.96 -5.15
CA THR A 80 9.59 5.18 -4.59
C THR A 80 9.83 3.89 -5.38
N LEU A 81 8.77 3.18 -5.78
CA LEU A 81 8.86 2.02 -6.67
C LEU A 81 9.60 2.37 -7.96
N SER A 82 9.25 3.50 -8.58
CA SER A 82 9.84 3.94 -9.83
C SER A 82 11.32 4.27 -9.68
N VAL A 83 11.69 5.02 -8.65
CA VAL A 83 13.10 5.38 -8.36
C VAL A 83 13.93 4.14 -8.07
N GLU A 84 13.46 3.25 -7.24
CA GLU A 84 14.16 2.00 -6.88
C GLU A 84 14.34 1.09 -8.09
N THR A 85 13.35 1.03 -8.99
CA THR A 85 13.47 0.27 -10.25
C THR A 85 14.56 0.83 -11.14
N VAL A 86 14.62 2.15 -11.31
CA VAL A 86 15.69 2.82 -12.08
C VAL A 86 17.05 2.56 -11.44
N MET A 87 17.16 2.65 -10.12
CA MET A 87 18.41 2.36 -9.41
C MET A 87 18.88 0.91 -9.63
N LEU A 88 17.96 -0.05 -9.68
CA LEU A 88 18.31 -1.44 -10.01
C LEU A 88 18.86 -1.57 -11.44
N PHE A 89 18.28 -0.86 -12.39
CA PHE A 89 18.78 -0.83 -13.77
C PHE A 89 20.16 -0.18 -13.87
N GLU A 90 20.37 0.95 -13.21
CA GLU A 90 21.66 1.66 -13.20
C GLU A 90 22.78 0.84 -12.56
N ARG A 91 22.45 -0.03 -11.60
CA ARG A 91 23.40 -0.99 -11.00
C ARG A 91 23.70 -2.22 -11.90
N GLY A 92 23.15 -2.25 -13.10
CA GLY A 92 23.29 -3.37 -14.03
C GLY A 92 22.41 -4.58 -13.71
N SER A 93 21.46 -4.44 -12.77
CA SER A 93 20.59 -5.51 -12.32
C SER A 93 19.22 -5.43 -12.98
N THR A 94 19.19 -5.43 -14.31
CA THR A 94 17.97 -5.33 -15.12
C THR A 94 16.95 -6.41 -14.76
N ALA A 95 17.41 -7.66 -14.58
CA ALA A 95 16.53 -8.77 -14.18
C ALA A 95 15.84 -8.52 -12.83
N ALA A 96 16.57 -7.98 -11.85
CA ALA A 96 15.99 -7.63 -10.54
C ALA A 96 14.99 -6.48 -10.64
N GLY A 97 15.26 -5.47 -11.46
CA GLY A 97 14.33 -4.37 -11.70
C GLY A 97 13.03 -4.83 -12.37
N VAL A 98 13.13 -5.67 -13.40
CA VAL A 98 11.96 -6.27 -14.06
C VAL A 98 11.18 -7.16 -13.10
N LEU A 99 11.86 -8.02 -12.33
CA LEU A 99 11.23 -8.86 -11.31
C LEU A 99 10.51 -8.02 -10.26
N TYR A 100 11.11 -6.92 -9.82
CA TYR A 100 10.51 -6.01 -8.84
C TYR A 100 9.19 -5.41 -9.33
N VAL A 101 9.14 -4.93 -10.56
CA VAL A 101 7.91 -4.43 -11.19
C VAL A 101 6.86 -5.53 -11.32
N LEU A 102 7.25 -6.71 -11.81
CA LEU A 102 6.33 -7.85 -11.96
C LEU A 102 5.77 -8.33 -10.62
N LEU A 103 6.59 -8.44 -9.59
CA LEU A 103 6.15 -8.78 -8.24
C LEU A 103 5.24 -7.71 -7.63
N SER A 104 5.52 -6.44 -7.89
CA SER A 104 4.68 -5.33 -7.41
C SER A 104 3.29 -5.38 -8.05
N ILE A 105 3.20 -5.62 -9.36
CA ILE A 105 1.92 -5.70 -10.07
C ILE A 105 1.17 -6.97 -9.69
N SER A 106 1.78 -8.14 -9.87
CA SER A 106 1.12 -9.43 -9.62
C SER A 106 0.80 -9.63 -8.14
N GLY A 107 1.73 -9.30 -7.27
CA GLY A 107 1.54 -9.36 -5.81
C GLY A 107 0.48 -8.37 -5.33
N GLY A 108 0.48 -7.14 -5.88
CA GLY A 108 -0.53 -6.13 -5.58
C GLY A 108 -1.93 -6.58 -5.99
N LEU A 109 -2.10 -7.14 -7.19
CA LEU A 109 -3.36 -7.71 -7.63
C LEU A 109 -3.79 -8.90 -6.77
N PHE A 110 -2.86 -9.78 -6.42
CA PHE A 110 -3.15 -10.93 -5.56
C PHE A 110 -3.61 -10.50 -4.16
N THR A 111 -2.89 -9.58 -3.52
CA THR A 111 -3.24 -9.09 -2.18
C THR A 111 -4.52 -8.27 -2.18
N ALA A 112 -4.79 -7.50 -3.25
CA ALA A 112 -6.06 -6.80 -3.44
C ALA A 112 -7.23 -7.79 -3.56
N ASN A 113 -7.07 -8.87 -4.33
CA ASN A 113 -8.07 -9.95 -4.43
C ASN A 113 -8.33 -10.63 -3.08
N LEU A 114 -7.28 -10.88 -2.29
CA LEU A 114 -7.44 -11.42 -0.93
C LEU A 114 -8.21 -10.44 -0.04
N GLY A 115 -7.87 -9.17 -0.07
CA GLY A 115 -8.58 -8.13 0.69
C GLY A 115 -10.06 -8.04 0.29
N TYR A 116 -10.35 -8.10 -1.01
CA TYR A 116 -11.70 -8.13 -1.56
C TYR A 116 -12.47 -9.36 -1.07
N ALA A 117 -11.90 -10.56 -1.20
CA ALA A 117 -12.53 -11.82 -0.80
C ALA A 117 -12.83 -11.85 0.71
N LEU A 118 -11.91 -11.37 1.54
CA LEU A 118 -12.10 -11.35 2.99
C LEU A 118 -13.05 -10.24 3.45
N GLY A 119 -13.03 -9.08 2.79
CA GLY A 119 -13.94 -7.97 3.07
C GLY A 119 -15.38 -8.26 2.65
N GLY A 120 -15.57 -9.04 1.57
CA GLY A 120 -16.88 -9.40 1.02
C GLY A 120 -17.57 -10.58 1.71
N ARG A 121 -16.88 -11.30 2.61
CA ARG A 121 -17.51 -12.38 3.37
C ARG A 121 -18.54 -11.81 4.33
N LYS A 122 -19.84 -11.86 3.97
CA LYS A 122 -20.92 -11.70 4.92
C LYS A 122 -20.76 -12.77 5.99
N LYS A 123 -20.75 -12.37 7.27
CA LYS A 123 -21.13 -13.30 8.33
C LYS A 123 -22.55 -13.77 8.01
N THR A 124 -22.71 -14.98 7.53
CA THR A 124 -23.97 -15.69 7.57
C THR A 124 -24.22 -15.99 9.04
N GLU A 125 -24.99 -15.14 9.70
CA GLU A 125 -25.77 -15.48 10.90
C GLU A 125 -27.20 -15.77 10.45
#